data_c6f506f958e5f2669cd41006a3448cd8
#
_entry.id   c6f506f958e5f2669cd41006a3448cd8
#
_cell.length_a   1.000
_cell.length_b   1.000
_cell.length_c   1.000
_cell.angle_alpha   90.00
_cell.angle_beta   90.00
_cell.angle_gamma   90.00
#
_symmetry.space_group_name_H-M   'P 1'
#
loop_
_entity.id
_entity.type
_entity.pdbx_description
1 polymer ?
#
loop_
_entity_poly.entity_id
_entity_poly.type
_entity_poly.pdbx_seq_one_letter_code
_entity_poly.pdbx_strand_id
1 'polypeptide(L)'
;KNNVEKTLLFFHGNAGNLENRIYKLNHLGDLNINYLILAYRGFNGNSGNPTEKNIYVDAKSALTWLNSKGIVDKNIILYGESLGTAVAIEVAKDKNFSGIILESPFTSMIEMGKVYYPYLPVRLLLKDKFDSQSKIKSINSPILVMHGKKDKIVPFYMGKKIYDLA
;
A
#
# COMPACT_ATOMS: atom_id res chain seq x y z
N LYS A 1 -25.73 -2.74 18.30
CA LYS A 1 -24.33 -2.48 17.90
C LYS A 1 -23.96 -3.59 16.94
N ASN A 2 -23.92 -3.30 15.64
CA ASN A 2 -23.41 -4.26 14.67
C ASN A 2 -21.93 -4.50 14.99
N ASN A 3 -21.60 -5.75 15.27
CA ASN A 3 -20.22 -6.14 15.57
C ASN A 3 -19.46 -6.14 14.23
N VAL A 4 -18.85 -5.01 13.88
CA VAL A 4 -18.04 -4.89 12.66
C VAL A 4 -16.72 -5.62 12.93
N GLU A 5 -16.59 -6.82 12.37
CA GLU A 5 -15.46 -7.71 12.66
C GLU A 5 -14.16 -7.29 11.99
N LYS A 6 -14.21 -6.52 10.88
CA LYS A 6 -13.04 -6.19 10.07
C LYS A 6 -12.85 -4.69 9.92
N THR A 7 -11.60 -4.28 9.84
CA THR A 7 -11.18 -2.89 9.59
C THR A 7 -10.21 -2.85 8.42
N LEU A 8 -10.49 -2.03 7.42
CA LEU A 8 -9.63 -1.78 6.29
C LEU A 8 -8.70 -0.60 6.60
N LEU A 9 -7.39 -0.84 6.57
CA LEU A 9 -6.37 0.21 6.65
C LEU A 9 -5.87 0.49 5.23
N PHE A 10 -6.23 1.68 4.72
CA PHE A 10 -5.99 2.06 3.33
C PHE A 10 -4.76 2.97 3.20
N PHE A 11 -3.84 2.57 2.33
CA PHE A 11 -2.64 3.29 1.93
C PHE A 11 -2.79 3.77 0.48
N HIS A 12 -2.91 5.08 0.29
CA HIS A 12 -3.16 5.68 -1.02
C HIS A 12 -1.92 5.72 -1.92
N GLY A 13 -2.14 5.88 -3.22
CA GLY A 13 -1.11 6.09 -4.22
C GLY A 13 -0.52 7.51 -4.20
N ASN A 14 0.49 7.73 -5.06
CA ASN A 14 1.19 9.01 -5.17
C ASN A 14 0.32 10.12 -5.79
N ALA A 15 -0.57 9.77 -6.71
CA ALA A 15 -1.42 10.73 -7.44
C ALA A 15 -2.78 10.95 -6.76
N GLY A 16 -3.36 12.15 -6.97
CA GLY A 16 -4.67 12.52 -6.47
C GLY A 16 -4.70 12.88 -4.98
N ASN A 17 -5.89 13.19 -4.47
CA ASN A 17 -6.15 13.52 -3.08
C ASN A 17 -7.03 12.46 -2.40
N LEU A 18 -7.28 12.60 -1.11
CA LEU A 18 -8.13 11.67 -0.35
C LEU A 18 -9.58 11.67 -0.85
N GLU A 19 -10.09 12.81 -1.33
CA GLU A 19 -11.47 12.94 -1.85
C GLU A 19 -11.72 11.96 -2.99
N ASN A 20 -10.74 11.78 -3.90
CA ASN A 20 -10.84 10.82 -5.00
C ASN A 20 -11.02 9.37 -4.50
N ARG A 21 -10.60 9.06 -3.26
CA ARG A 21 -10.72 7.73 -2.65
C ARG A 21 -12.01 7.53 -1.88
N ILE A 22 -12.70 8.61 -1.48
CA ILE A 22 -14.00 8.54 -0.81
C ILE A 22 -15.01 7.77 -1.67
N TYR A 23 -15.04 8.02 -2.99
CA TYR A 23 -15.90 7.28 -3.90
C TYR A 23 -15.64 5.76 -3.84
N LYS A 24 -14.37 5.34 -3.88
CA LYS A 24 -13.98 3.92 -3.74
C LYS A 24 -14.41 3.34 -2.39
N LEU A 25 -14.23 4.09 -1.32
CA LEU A 25 -14.59 3.65 0.02
C LEU A 25 -16.10 3.58 0.23
N ASN A 26 -16.87 4.46 -0.37
CA ASN A 26 -18.34 4.40 -0.30
C ASN A 26 -18.85 3.08 -0.90
N HIS A 27 -18.25 2.59 -1.99
CA HIS A 27 -18.58 1.26 -2.53
C HIS A 27 -18.17 0.11 -1.61
N LEU A 28 -17.12 0.29 -0.81
CA LEU A 28 -16.72 -0.68 0.21
C LEU A 28 -17.57 -0.56 1.48
N GLY A 29 -18.26 0.57 1.70
CA GLY A 29 -19.16 0.81 2.84
C GLY A 29 -20.32 -0.17 2.93
N ASP A 30 -20.76 -0.70 1.79
CA ASP A 30 -21.81 -1.72 1.72
C ASP A 30 -21.38 -3.07 2.32
N LEU A 31 -20.07 -3.28 2.56
CA LEU A 31 -19.50 -4.51 3.10
C LEU A 31 -19.56 -4.59 4.65
N ASN A 32 -20.16 -3.62 5.32
CA ASN A 32 -20.22 -3.56 6.80
C ASN A 32 -18.84 -3.72 7.48
N ILE A 33 -17.82 -3.00 6.95
CA ILE A 33 -16.47 -2.94 7.50
C ILE A 33 -16.12 -1.51 7.93
N ASN A 34 -15.29 -1.38 8.96
CA ASN A 34 -14.68 -0.08 9.27
C ASN A 34 -13.56 0.21 8.28
N TYR A 35 -13.23 1.50 8.10
CA TYR A 35 -12.05 1.86 7.32
C TYR A 35 -11.31 3.04 7.93
N LEU A 36 -10.00 3.04 7.76
CA LEU A 36 -9.09 4.13 8.08
C LEU A 36 -8.22 4.41 6.85
N ILE A 37 -8.28 5.64 6.33
CA ILE A 37 -7.34 6.11 5.31
C ILE A 37 -6.24 6.89 5.99
N LEU A 38 -4.98 6.55 5.68
CA LEU A 38 -3.84 7.31 6.10
C LEU A 38 -3.46 8.35 5.04
N ALA A 39 -3.39 9.64 5.43
CA ALA A 39 -2.72 10.68 4.66
C ALA A 39 -1.28 10.79 5.15
N TYR A 40 -0.30 10.46 4.28
CA TYR A 40 1.11 10.56 4.65
C TYR A 40 1.56 12.02 4.83
N ARG A 41 2.62 12.21 5.60
CA ARG A 41 3.32 13.51 5.62
C ARG A 41 3.73 13.95 4.21
N GLY A 42 3.67 15.23 3.93
CA GLY A 42 3.96 15.79 2.59
C GLY A 42 2.85 15.56 1.55
N PHE A 43 1.76 14.86 1.89
CA PHE A 43 0.60 14.65 1.02
C PHE A 43 -0.65 15.34 1.59
N ASN A 44 -1.58 15.69 0.72
CA ASN A 44 -2.92 16.22 1.09
C ASN A 44 -2.87 17.40 2.08
N GLY A 45 -1.89 18.29 1.94
CA GLY A 45 -1.71 19.44 2.83
C GLY A 45 -0.98 19.17 4.14
N ASN A 46 -0.63 17.92 4.43
CA ASN A 46 0.21 17.60 5.58
C ASN A 46 1.64 18.10 5.37
N SER A 47 2.22 18.69 6.42
CA SER A 47 3.64 19.09 6.41
C SER A 47 4.58 17.87 6.46
N GLY A 48 5.85 18.09 6.13
CA GLY A 48 6.90 17.09 6.23
C GLY A 48 7.38 16.54 4.90
N ASN A 49 8.42 15.69 4.96
CA ASN A 49 9.07 15.13 3.78
C ASN A 49 8.67 13.64 3.60
N PRO A 50 8.00 13.27 2.49
CA PRO A 50 7.48 11.92 2.25
C PRO A 50 8.56 10.95 1.72
N THR A 51 9.66 10.78 2.44
CA THR A 51 10.65 9.74 2.12
C THR A 51 10.09 8.34 2.40
N GLU A 52 10.65 7.31 1.79
CA GLU A 52 10.27 5.89 2.03
C GLU A 52 10.24 5.59 3.54
N LYS A 53 11.30 5.94 4.26
CA LYS A 53 11.39 5.76 5.72
C LYS A 53 10.24 6.43 6.45
N ASN A 54 9.95 7.67 6.10
CA ASN A 54 8.95 8.47 6.80
C ASN A 54 7.52 7.99 6.52
N ILE A 55 7.23 7.60 5.27
CA ILE A 55 5.93 7.00 4.91
C ILE A 55 5.71 5.68 5.66
N TYR A 56 6.74 4.84 5.81
CA TYR A 56 6.64 3.61 6.60
C TYR A 56 6.41 3.89 8.10
N VAL A 57 7.02 4.94 8.64
CA VAL A 57 6.75 5.37 10.03
C VAL A 57 5.30 5.81 10.20
N ASP A 58 4.77 6.61 9.27
CA ASP A 58 3.38 7.05 9.30
C ASP A 58 2.41 5.87 9.25
N ALA A 59 2.67 4.91 8.37
CA ALA A 59 1.85 3.71 8.23
C ALA A 59 1.87 2.83 9.49
N LYS A 60 3.05 2.62 10.09
CA LYS A 60 3.20 1.88 11.35
C LYS A 60 2.50 2.61 12.52
N SER A 61 2.51 3.95 12.52
CA SER A 61 1.79 4.75 13.52
C SER A 61 0.27 4.59 13.39
N ALA A 62 -0.27 4.57 12.16
CA ALA A 62 -1.69 4.32 11.93
C ALA A 62 -2.10 2.91 12.42
N LEU A 63 -1.27 1.88 12.17
CA LEU A 63 -1.51 0.54 12.69
C LEU A 63 -1.48 0.52 14.23
N THR A 64 -0.49 1.16 14.84
CA THR A 64 -0.39 1.28 16.31
C THR A 64 -1.62 1.96 16.89
N TRP A 65 -2.12 3.00 16.22
CA TRP A 65 -3.35 3.67 16.64
C TRP A 65 -4.56 2.73 16.59
N LEU A 66 -4.73 1.95 15.53
CA LEU A 66 -5.80 0.93 15.45
C LEU A 66 -5.68 -0.10 16.58
N ASN A 67 -4.47 -0.59 16.83
CA ASN A 67 -4.22 -1.55 17.92
C ASN A 67 -4.56 -0.93 19.30
N SER A 68 -4.27 0.35 19.52
CA SER A 68 -4.64 1.06 20.76
C SER A 68 -6.15 1.22 20.96
N LYS A 69 -6.93 1.09 19.87
CA LYS A 69 -8.42 1.04 19.91
C LYS A 69 -8.97 -0.38 20.07
N GLY A 70 -8.10 -1.36 20.34
CA GLY A 70 -8.50 -2.76 20.53
C GLY A 70 -8.67 -3.56 19.24
N ILE A 71 -8.34 -2.97 18.07
CA ILE A 71 -8.42 -3.65 16.78
C ILE A 71 -7.12 -4.42 16.55
N VAL A 72 -7.18 -5.75 16.66
CA VAL A 72 -6.01 -6.62 16.50
C VAL A 72 -5.67 -6.85 15.02
N ASP A 73 -4.39 -7.12 14.71
CA ASP A 73 -3.90 -7.29 13.34
C ASP A 73 -4.73 -8.32 12.54
N LYS A 74 -5.16 -9.41 13.15
CA LYS A 74 -6.02 -10.45 12.53
C LYS A 74 -7.40 -9.95 12.07
N ASN A 75 -7.84 -8.79 12.54
CA ASN A 75 -9.08 -8.14 12.14
C ASN A 75 -8.85 -6.98 11.18
N ILE A 76 -7.60 -6.74 10.77
CA ILE A 76 -7.24 -5.68 9.82
C ILE A 76 -7.00 -6.28 8.44
N ILE A 77 -7.54 -5.62 7.42
CA ILE A 77 -7.23 -5.82 6.01
C ILE A 77 -6.37 -4.61 5.58
N LEU A 78 -5.17 -4.87 5.09
CA LEU A 78 -4.33 -3.83 4.51
C LEU A 78 -4.72 -3.65 3.03
N TYR A 79 -4.95 -2.42 2.61
CA TYR A 79 -5.21 -2.09 1.22
C TYR A 79 -4.17 -1.09 0.74
N GLY A 80 -3.39 -1.44 -0.26
CA GLY A 80 -2.43 -0.55 -0.91
C GLY A 80 -2.82 -0.26 -2.36
N GLU A 81 -2.79 1.02 -2.75
CA GLU A 81 -2.98 1.48 -4.13
C GLU A 81 -1.66 2.04 -4.65
N SER A 82 -1.11 1.52 -5.75
CA SER A 82 0.13 2.01 -6.39
C SER A 82 1.27 2.12 -5.37
N LEU A 83 1.75 3.35 -5.04
CA LEU A 83 2.74 3.58 -3.98
C LEU A 83 2.35 2.90 -2.66
N GLY A 84 1.07 2.95 -2.30
CA GLY A 84 0.53 2.34 -1.09
C GLY A 84 0.69 0.82 -1.05
N THR A 85 0.91 0.13 -2.18
CA THR A 85 1.18 -1.31 -2.20
C THR A 85 2.50 -1.65 -1.52
N ALA A 86 3.55 -0.85 -1.78
CA ALA A 86 4.83 -1.02 -1.11
C ALA A 86 4.74 -0.72 0.39
N VAL A 87 3.87 0.22 0.77
CA VAL A 87 3.58 0.55 2.17
C VAL A 87 2.85 -0.61 2.86
N ALA A 88 1.81 -1.16 2.23
CA ALA A 88 1.09 -2.33 2.75
C ALA A 88 2.01 -3.53 2.95
N ILE A 89 2.89 -3.82 1.96
CA ILE A 89 3.89 -4.89 2.02
C ILE A 89 4.86 -4.66 3.19
N GLU A 90 5.37 -3.44 3.40
CA GLU A 90 6.26 -3.14 4.52
C GLU A 90 5.58 -3.30 5.88
N VAL A 91 4.32 -2.88 6.00
CA VAL A 91 3.55 -3.01 7.25
C VAL A 91 3.21 -4.47 7.54
N ALA A 92 2.97 -5.26 6.48
CA ALA A 92 2.60 -6.67 6.60
C ALA A 92 3.77 -7.58 7.00
N LYS A 93 5.00 -7.12 6.82
CA LYS A 93 6.19 -7.91 7.13
C LYS A 93 6.19 -8.36 8.59
N ASP A 94 6.46 -9.66 8.80
CA ASP A 94 6.57 -10.29 10.12
C ASP A 94 5.27 -10.20 10.97
N LYS A 95 4.10 -10.00 10.32
CA LYS A 95 2.79 -9.88 10.96
C LYS A 95 1.73 -10.71 10.22
N ASN A 96 0.63 -11.02 10.93
CA ASN A 96 -0.51 -11.76 10.37
C ASN A 96 -1.76 -10.88 10.37
N PHE A 97 -2.15 -10.46 9.17
CA PHE A 97 -3.37 -9.69 8.93
C PHE A 97 -4.52 -10.59 8.43
N SER A 98 -5.74 -10.06 8.43
CA SER A 98 -6.90 -10.75 7.84
C SER A 98 -6.71 -10.99 6.33
N GLY A 99 -6.04 -10.07 5.65
CA GLY A 99 -5.70 -10.13 4.24
C GLY A 99 -5.00 -8.86 3.79
N ILE A 100 -4.43 -8.91 2.59
CA ILE A 100 -3.73 -7.79 1.97
C ILE A 100 -4.25 -7.64 0.55
N ILE A 101 -4.69 -6.43 0.18
CA ILE A 101 -5.14 -6.09 -1.17
C ILE A 101 -4.10 -5.16 -1.79
N LEU A 102 -3.54 -5.55 -2.92
CA LEU A 102 -2.55 -4.80 -3.67
C LEU A 102 -3.13 -4.40 -5.03
N GLU A 103 -3.47 -3.14 -5.20
CA GLU A 103 -3.98 -2.59 -6.45
C GLU A 103 -2.87 -1.89 -7.23
N SER A 104 -2.62 -2.35 -8.46
CA SER A 104 -1.53 -1.89 -9.34
C SER A 104 -0.15 -1.89 -8.63
N PRO A 105 0.28 -3.04 -8.04
CA PRO A 105 1.56 -3.09 -7.36
C PRO A 105 2.74 -3.04 -8.35
N PHE A 106 3.84 -2.46 -7.89
CA PHE A 106 5.12 -2.43 -8.61
C PHE A 106 6.21 -3.20 -7.84
N THR A 107 7.23 -3.66 -8.57
CA THR A 107 8.32 -4.44 -7.99
C THR A 107 9.28 -3.62 -7.14
N SER A 108 9.67 -2.43 -7.64
CA SER A 108 10.44 -1.41 -6.90
C SER A 108 10.43 -0.08 -7.65
N MET A 109 10.72 1.02 -6.96
CA MET A 109 10.90 2.32 -7.64
C MET A 109 12.11 2.33 -8.58
N ILE A 110 13.12 1.49 -8.34
CA ILE A 110 14.24 1.32 -9.27
C ILE A 110 13.73 0.74 -10.60
N GLU A 111 12.94 -0.31 -10.57
CA GLU A 111 12.39 -0.93 -11.79
C GLU A 111 11.39 0.01 -12.49
N MET A 112 10.57 0.74 -11.74
CA MET A 112 9.73 1.81 -12.30
C MET A 112 10.58 2.87 -13.00
N GLY A 113 11.63 3.34 -12.34
CA GLY A 113 12.53 4.34 -12.90
C GLY A 113 13.22 3.88 -14.19
N LYS A 114 13.60 2.61 -14.30
CA LYS A 114 14.17 2.05 -15.56
C LYS A 114 13.16 2.07 -16.71
N VAL A 115 11.87 1.88 -16.44
CA VAL A 115 10.83 1.95 -17.47
C VAL A 115 10.71 3.37 -18.05
N TYR A 116 10.71 4.38 -17.17
CA TYR A 116 10.49 5.77 -17.57
C TYR A 116 11.78 6.51 -17.99
N TYR A 117 12.92 6.09 -17.46
CA TYR A 117 14.22 6.73 -17.65
C TYR A 117 15.31 5.69 -17.97
N PRO A 118 15.19 4.95 -19.10
CA PRO A 118 16.07 3.82 -19.41
C PRO A 118 17.55 4.19 -19.58
N TYR A 119 17.82 5.47 -19.87
CA TYR A 119 19.17 5.96 -20.08
C TYR A 119 19.84 6.51 -18.80
N LEU A 120 19.10 6.59 -17.69
CA LEU A 120 19.64 7.11 -16.44
C LEU A 120 20.11 5.97 -15.52
N PRO A 121 21.19 6.18 -14.74
CA PRO A 121 21.62 5.22 -13.72
C PRO A 121 20.72 5.30 -12.48
N VAL A 122 19.42 4.95 -12.67
CA VAL A 122 18.33 5.09 -11.68
C VAL A 122 18.72 4.51 -10.32
N ARG A 123 19.42 3.37 -10.31
CA ARG A 123 19.84 2.71 -9.07
C ARG A 123 20.73 3.57 -8.18
N LEU A 124 21.54 4.45 -8.78
CA LEU A 124 22.45 5.34 -8.07
C LEU A 124 21.76 6.64 -7.63
N LEU A 125 20.75 7.08 -8.39
CA LEU A 125 20.08 8.36 -8.18
C LEU A 125 18.93 8.25 -7.17
N LEU A 126 18.19 7.12 -7.13
CA LEU A 126 17.06 6.95 -6.26
C LEU A 126 17.47 6.57 -4.83
N LYS A 127 17.06 7.43 -3.88
CA LYS A 127 17.20 7.18 -2.44
C LYS A 127 16.08 6.28 -1.93
N ASP A 128 14.85 6.56 -2.35
CA ASP A 128 13.64 5.83 -1.94
C ASP A 128 13.36 4.72 -2.95
N LYS A 129 13.58 3.48 -2.54
CA LYS A 129 13.58 2.30 -3.44
C LYS A 129 12.23 1.59 -3.46
N PHE A 130 11.49 1.60 -2.35
CA PHE A 130 10.22 0.89 -2.17
C PHE A 130 10.28 -0.53 -2.75
N ASP A 131 11.26 -1.32 -2.29
CA ASP A 131 11.57 -2.64 -2.83
C ASP A 131 10.53 -3.69 -2.37
N SER A 132 9.41 -3.75 -3.08
CA SER A 132 8.30 -4.68 -2.81
C SER A 132 8.68 -6.13 -3.09
N GLN A 133 9.43 -6.39 -4.18
CA GLN A 133 9.76 -7.76 -4.61
C GLN A 133 10.66 -8.50 -3.63
N SER A 134 11.52 -7.81 -2.89
CA SER A 134 12.36 -8.45 -1.87
C SER A 134 11.57 -8.81 -0.61
N LYS A 135 10.49 -8.06 -0.30
CA LYS A 135 9.74 -8.16 0.95
C LYS A 135 8.52 -9.08 0.83
N ILE A 136 7.90 -9.18 -0.35
CA ILE A 136 6.63 -9.91 -0.54
C ILE A 136 6.72 -11.37 -0.07
N LYS A 137 7.87 -12.02 -0.23
CA LYS A 137 8.11 -13.41 0.17
C LYS A 137 8.04 -13.68 1.67
N SER A 138 8.16 -12.64 2.49
CA SER A 138 8.11 -12.78 3.97
C SER A 138 6.70 -12.56 4.52
N ILE A 139 5.68 -12.44 3.66
CA ILE A 139 4.31 -12.19 4.08
C ILE A 139 3.57 -13.51 4.23
N ASN A 140 2.97 -13.73 5.40
CA ASN A 140 2.18 -14.93 5.71
C ASN A 140 0.67 -14.72 5.61
N SER A 141 0.22 -13.49 5.36
CA SER A 141 -1.20 -13.17 5.24
C SER A 141 -1.71 -13.47 3.84
N PRO A 142 -3.00 -13.82 3.64
CA PRO A 142 -3.60 -13.97 2.31
C PRO A 142 -3.46 -12.68 1.49
N ILE A 143 -3.07 -12.80 0.22
CA ILE A 143 -2.82 -11.65 -0.67
C ILE A 143 -3.75 -11.72 -1.89
N LEU A 144 -4.43 -10.60 -2.16
CA LEU A 144 -5.14 -10.35 -3.41
C LEU A 144 -4.37 -9.31 -4.23
N VAL A 145 -3.99 -9.65 -5.45
CA VAL A 145 -3.37 -8.71 -6.39
C VAL A 145 -4.39 -8.35 -7.48
N MET A 146 -4.66 -7.06 -7.63
CA MET A 146 -5.50 -6.50 -8.68
C MET A 146 -4.65 -5.60 -9.58
N HIS A 147 -4.70 -5.82 -10.92
CA HIS A 147 -3.92 -5.00 -11.84
C HIS A 147 -4.60 -4.90 -13.21
N GLY A 148 -4.75 -3.70 -13.71
CA GLY A 148 -5.30 -3.46 -15.03
C GLY A 148 -4.33 -3.91 -16.13
N LYS A 149 -4.74 -4.79 -17.06
CA LYS A 149 -3.88 -5.23 -18.18
C LYS A 149 -3.40 -4.08 -19.07
N LYS A 150 -4.12 -2.95 -19.09
CA LYS A 150 -3.80 -1.74 -19.87
C LYS A 150 -3.35 -0.59 -18.97
N ASP A 151 -2.84 -0.88 -17.76
CA ASP A 151 -2.29 0.14 -16.88
C ASP A 151 -1.12 0.85 -17.59
N LYS A 152 -1.26 2.19 -17.76
CA LYS A 152 -0.27 3.01 -18.44
C LYS A 152 0.79 3.59 -17.49
N ILE A 153 0.59 3.42 -16.19
CA ILE A 153 1.47 3.97 -15.16
C ILE A 153 2.35 2.86 -14.59
N VAL A 154 1.76 1.79 -14.08
CA VAL A 154 2.50 0.63 -13.59
C VAL A 154 2.36 -0.51 -14.58
N PRO A 155 3.43 -0.93 -15.26
CA PRO A 155 3.36 -2.03 -16.23
C PRO A 155 2.78 -3.30 -15.60
N PHE A 156 1.81 -3.94 -16.28
CA PHE A 156 1.11 -5.13 -15.81
C PHE A 156 2.05 -6.25 -15.35
N TYR A 157 3.19 -6.43 -16.02
CA TYR A 157 4.16 -7.48 -15.66
C TYR A 157 4.73 -7.32 -14.23
N MET A 158 4.75 -6.10 -13.70
CA MET A 158 5.22 -5.87 -12.32
C MET A 158 4.24 -6.43 -11.29
N GLY A 159 2.93 -6.20 -11.50
CA GLY A 159 1.89 -6.79 -10.65
C GLY A 159 1.87 -8.32 -10.74
N LYS A 160 2.00 -8.85 -11.98
CA LYS A 160 2.15 -10.30 -12.17
C LYS A 160 3.35 -10.86 -11.41
N LYS A 161 4.51 -10.18 -11.48
CA LYS A 161 5.72 -10.60 -10.76
C LYS A 161 5.53 -10.57 -9.24
N ILE A 162 4.84 -9.56 -8.69
CA ILE A 162 4.51 -9.51 -7.25
C ILE A 162 3.62 -10.70 -6.88
N TYR A 163 2.60 -11.02 -7.69
CA TYR A 163 1.74 -12.18 -7.50
C TYR A 163 2.52 -13.50 -7.51
N ASP A 164 3.42 -13.69 -8.48
CA ASP A 164 4.22 -14.91 -8.63
C ASP A 164 5.24 -15.11 -7.48
N LEU A 165 5.59 -14.06 -6.75
CA LEU A 165 6.53 -14.07 -5.63
C LEU A 165 5.87 -14.17 -4.25
N ALA A 166 4.54 -13.98 -4.18
CA ALA A 166 3.74 -13.94 -2.95
C ALA A 166 3.51 -15.31 -2.28
#